data_aa4bc4e3d59308429214127bda9a6e88
#
_entry.id   aa4bc4e3d59308429214127bda9a6e88
#
_cell.length_a   1.000
_cell.length_b   1.000
_cell.length_c   1.000
_cell.angle_alpha   90.00
_cell.angle_beta   90.00
_cell.angle_gamma   90.00
#
_symmetry.space_group_name_H-M   'P 1'
#
loop_
_entity.id
_entity.type
_entity.pdbx_description
1 polymer ?
#
loop_
_entity_poly.entity_id
_entity_poly.type
_entity_poly.pdbx_seq_one_letter_code
_entity_poly.pdbx_strand_id
1 'polypeptide(L)'
;ASDVYKRQVSQYPWYQKHLNQHNVIHIMFNEIPAEITDYNHYINRIKKTLLLDLQKAYPDAAIEKEDSVWDALTRIYEYCNQEQFIFILDEWDYIYHQPYMTDADKTAYTKFLSNLLKDKAYVEMAYMTGILPIAKYSSGSELNMFFEYSMATRAKFSEYFGFTDDEVNLLYQRYLQIEKNPSVTREGLELWYDGYQTAGGKKLYNPRSVVGALSDNQLGNYWTSSGPYDEIFYYIGANVDAVKDDIALMVADIPVPAKIQEYAATSMELKTKDEIFSAMVVYGFLNYSKGYISIPNKELMDKFAEVI
;
A
#
# COMPACT_ATOMS: atom_id res chain seq x y z
N ALA A 1 -2.66 8.60 14.96
CA ALA A 1 -2.54 7.17 14.58
C ALA A 1 -1.26 6.54 15.14
N SER A 2 -0.08 7.16 14.94
CA SER A 2 1.20 6.57 15.38
C SER A 2 1.27 6.22 16.88
N ASP A 3 0.63 7.00 17.77
CA ASP A 3 0.70 6.76 19.22
C ASP A 3 -0.16 5.59 19.70
N VAL A 4 -1.23 5.25 18.96
CA VAL A 4 -2.08 4.09 19.30
C VAL A 4 -1.33 2.80 18.99
N TYR A 5 -0.68 2.72 17.82
CA TYR A 5 0.12 1.56 17.43
C TYR A 5 1.35 1.35 18.33
N LYS A 6 2.05 2.41 18.73
CA LYS A 6 3.17 2.33 19.68
C LYS A 6 2.74 1.71 21.01
N ARG A 7 1.56 2.06 21.53
CA ARG A 7 1.04 1.48 22.77
C ARG A 7 0.66 0.01 22.64
N GLN A 8 0.11 -0.40 21.50
CA GLN A 8 -0.23 -1.81 21.23
C GLN A 8 1.04 -2.66 21.15
N VAL A 9 2.02 -2.24 20.35
CA VAL A 9 3.27 -2.96 20.15
C VAL A 9 4.08 -3.08 21.46
N SER A 10 4.05 -2.04 22.30
CA SER A 10 4.76 -2.04 23.60
C SER A 10 4.26 -3.08 24.61
N GLN A 11 3.08 -3.65 24.40
CA GLN A 11 2.52 -4.70 25.26
C GLN A 11 3.09 -6.10 24.95
N TYR A 12 3.77 -6.28 23.83
CA TYR A 12 4.35 -7.57 23.49
C TYR A 12 5.68 -7.82 24.17
N PRO A 13 5.93 -9.04 24.71
CA PRO A 13 7.15 -9.38 25.45
C PRO A 13 8.45 -9.16 24.66
N TRP A 14 8.39 -9.26 23.32
CA TRP A 14 9.54 -9.08 22.43
C TRP A 14 9.81 -7.61 22.08
N TYR A 15 8.92 -6.67 22.41
CA TYR A 15 9.08 -5.25 22.07
C TYR A 15 10.41 -4.67 22.56
N GLN A 16 10.74 -4.87 23.84
CA GLN A 16 12.00 -4.38 24.41
C GLN A 16 13.24 -5.00 23.78
N LYS A 17 13.13 -6.25 23.31
CA LYS A 17 14.23 -6.95 22.62
C LYS A 17 14.59 -6.30 21.29
N HIS A 18 13.62 -5.73 20.60
CA HIS A 18 13.81 -5.20 19.25
C HIS A 18 13.81 -3.67 19.18
N LEU A 19 13.37 -2.98 20.25
CA LEU A 19 13.33 -1.52 20.28
C LEU A 19 14.74 -0.92 20.15
N ASN A 20 14.98 -0.14 19.09
CA ASN A 20 16.26 0.50 18.78
C ASN A 20 17.47 -0.46 18.71
N GLN A 21 17.24 -1.71 18.32
CA GLN A 21 18.29 -2.74 18.22
C GLN A 21 18.68 -3.07 16.78
N HIS A 22 18.07 -2.44 15.79
CA HIS A 22 18.30 -2.75 14.39
C HIS A 22 18.73 -1.51 13.62
N ASN A 23 19.61 -1.71 12.64
CA ASN A 23 19.90 -0.70 11.64
C ASN A 23 18.77 -0.70 10.60
N VAL A 24 18.13 0.44 10.38
CA VAL A 24 16.98 0.56 9.48
C VAL A 24 17.32 1.49 8.32
N ILE A 25 17.10 1.01 7.10
CA ILE A 25 17.09 1.82 5.89
C ILE A 25 15.63 2.00 5.46
N HIS A 26 15.12 3.23 5.56
CA HIS A 26 13.77 3.59 5.16
C HIS A 26 13.81 4.42 3.88
N ILE A 27 13.14 3.94 2.85
CA ILE A 27 13.03 4.62 1.55
C ILE A 27 11.56 4.84 1.24
N MET A 28 11.17 6.11 1.06
CA MET A 28 9.84 6.52 0.59
C MET A 28 9.95 6.83 -0.90
N PHE A 29 9.42 5.94 -1.75
CA PHE A 29 9.55 6.07 -3.20
C PHE A 29 8.64 7.14 -3.81
N ASN A 30 7.64 7.61 -3.09
CA ASN A 30 6.74 8.70 -3.51
C ASN A 30 7.31 10.11 -3.28
N GLU A 31 8.45 10.25 -2.62
CA GLU A 31 9.13 11.54 -2.44
C GLU A 31 9.91 11.94 -3.70
N ILE A 32 9.17 12.41 -4.73
CA ILE A 32 9.74 12.87 -5.99
C ILE A 32 9.71 14.40 -6.07
N PRO A 33 10.87 15.09 -6.01
CA PRO A 33 10.93 16.52 -6.27
C PRO A 33 10.42 16.89 -7.67
N ALA A 34 9.80 18.06 -7.80
CA ALA A 34 9.18 18.51 -9.04
C ALA A 34 10.15 18.65 -10.24
N GLU A 35 11.45 18.83 -9.97
CA GLU A 35 12.49 18.91 -10.99
C GLU A 35 12.88 17.56 -11.59
N ILE A 36 12.40 16.45 -11.04
CA ILE A 36 12.69 15.10 -11.57
C ILE A 36 11.69 14.77 -12.67
N THR A 37 12.21 14.64 -13.88
CA THR A 37 11.44 14.39 -15.10
C THR A 37 11.88 13.14 -15.86
N ASP A 38 12.80 12.36 -15.29
CA ASP A 38 13.27 11.09 -15.87
C ASP A 38 13.71 10.10 -14.78
N TYR A 39 13.71 8.82 -15.15
CA TYR A 39 14.08 7.73 -14.27
C TYR A 39 15.53 7.78 -13.77
N ASN A 40 16.48 8.13 -14.64
CA ASN A 40 17.89 8.12 -14.26
C ASN A 40 18.18 9.20 -13.19
N HIS A 41 17.59 10.37 -13.32
CA HIS A 41 17.71 11.42 -12.32
C HIS A 41 17.11 10.97 -10.99
N TYR A 42 15.91 10.37 -11.02
CA TYR A 42 15.23 9.84 -9.85
C TYR A 42 16.07 8.79 -9.11
N ILE A 43 16.48 7.73 -9.79
CA ILE A 43 17.18 6.61 -9.16
C ILE A 43 18.59 7.00 -8.67
N ASN A 44 19.28 7.89 -9.42
CA ASN A 44 20.60 8.37 -9.02
C ASN A 44 20.53 9.27 -7.78
N ARG A 45 19.45 10.03 -7.60
CA ARG A 45 19.23 10.78 -6.35
C ARG A 45 19.11 9.82 -5.16
N ILE A 46 18.31 8.77 -5.24
CA ILE A 46 18.16 7.77 -4.17
C ILE A 46 19.51 7.12 -3.87
N LYS A 47 20.20 6.61 -4.90
CA LYS A 47 21.52 5.97 -4.75
C LYS A 47 22.55 6.89 -4.08
N LYS A 48 22.61 8.15 -4.52
CA LYS A 48 23.54 9.14 -3.98
C LYS A 48 23.25 9.45 -2.51
N THR A 49 21.97 9.64 -2.16
CA THR A 49 21.57 9.91 -0.78
C THR A 49 21.93 8.74 0.12
N LEU A 50 21.60 7.51 -0.27
CA LEU A 50 21.94 6.31 0.49
C LEU A 50 23.47 6.17 0.69
N LEU A 51 24.28 6.37 -0.37
CA LEU A 51 25.74 6.30 -0.24
C LEU A 51 26.30 7.34 0.74
N LEU A 52 25.81 8.58 0.68
CA LEU A 52 26.22 9.64 1.60
C LEU A 52 25.88 9.32 3.05
N ASP A 53 24.66 8.79 3.28
CA ASP A 53 24.20 8.42 4.62
C ASP A 53 25.01 7.22 5.17
N LEU A 54 25.29 6.22 4.32
CA LEU A 54 26.11 5.07 4.70
C LEU A 54 27.56 5.48 5.00
N GLN A 55 28.19 6.33 4.17
CA GLN A 55 29.55 6.85 4.41
C GLN A 55 29.64 7.63 5.73
N LYS A 56 28.60 8.41 6.04
CA LYS A 56 28.54 9.19 7.29
C LYS A 56 28.33 8.28 8.51
N ALA A 57 27.50 7.26 8.38
CA ALA A 57 27.17 6.34 9.48
C ALA A 57 28.30 5.34 9.76
N TYR A 58 29.04 4.93 8.71
CA TYR A 58 30.09 3.90 8.77
C TYR A 58 31.42 4.38 8.17
N PRO A 59 32.09 5.37 8.79
CA PRO A 59 33.33 5.93 8.25
C PRO A 59 34.47 4.90 8.14
N ASP A 60 34.44 3.86 8.95
CA ASP A 60 35.44 2.79 9.00
C ASP A 60 35.22 1.68 7.96
N ALA A 61 34.10 1.70 7.22
CA ALA A 61 33.76 0.68 6.23
C ALA A 61 34.53 0.82 4.91
N ALA A 62 35.39 1.82 4.79
CA ALA A 62 36.23 2.09 3.58
C ALA A 62 35.41 2.13 2.27
N ILE A 63 34.22 2.77 2.33
CA ILE A 63 33.33 2.93 1.18
C ILE A 63 33.99 3.85 0.16
N GLU A 64 34.18 3.36 -1.06
CA GLU A 64 34.79 4.11 -2.14
C GLU A 64 33.76 4.98 -2.88
N LYS A 65 34.26 6.02 -3.56
CA LYS A 65 33.39 6.98 -4.26
C LYS A 65 32.62 6.34 -5.42
N GLU A 66 33.20 5.34 -6.03
CA GLU A 66 32.70 4.59 -7.18
C GLU A 66 31.86 3.38 -6.79
N ASP A 67 31.76 3.06 -5.49
CA ASP A 67 30.95 1.95 -5.02
C ASP A 67 29.48 2.16 -5.36
N SER A 68 28.82 1.10 -5.77
CA SER A 68 27.36 1.09 -5.78
C SER A 68 26.81 0.98 -4.35
N VAL A 69 25.50 1.23 -4.16
CA VAL A 69 24.88 1.12 -2.84
C VAL A 69 25.04 -0.29 -2.25
N TRP A 70 24.92 -1.33 -3.07
CA TRP A 70 25.08 -2.73 -2.62
C TRP A 70 26.54 -3.11 -2.36
N ASP A 71 27.51 -2.48 -3.03
CA ASP A 71 28.93 -2.66 -2.72
C ASP A 71 29.26 -2.01 -1.37
N ALA A 72 28.78 -0.79 -1.14
CA ALA A 72 28.93 -0.09 0.14
C ALA A 72 28.32 -0.89 1.30
N LEU A 73 27.10 -1.43 1.15
CA LEU A 73 26.45 -2.28 2.15
C LEU A 73 27.21 -3.59 2.39
N THR A 74 27.78 -4.17 1.34
CA THR A 74 28.61 -5.37 1.45
C THR A 74 29.89 -5.07 2.24
N ARG A 75 30.56 -3.94 1.96
CA ARG A 75 31.73 -3.50 2.74
C ARG A 75 31.40 -3.28 4.22
N ILE A 76 30.27 -2.65 4.51
CA ILE A 76 29.81 -2.49 5.91
C ILE A 76 29.65 -3.87 6.58
N TYR A 77 28.98 -4.80 5.92
CA TYR A 77 28.84 -6.15 6.44
C TYR A 77 30.19 -6.85 6.68
N GLU A 78 31.11 -6.73 5.76
CA GLU A 78 32.44 -7.39 5.84
C GLU A 78 33.36 -6.74 6.87
N TYR A 79 33.39 -5.41 6.97
CA TYR A 79 34.36 -4.67 7.78
C TYR A 79 33.81 -4.13 9.10
N CYS A 80 32.46 -4.08 9.28
CA CYS A 80 31.82 -3.56 10.48
C CYS A 80 31.03 -4.63 11.23
N ASN A 81 31.70 -5.69 11.68
CA ASN A 81 31.14 -6.71 12.56
C ASN A 81 29.89 -7.43 12.04
N GLN A 82 29.80 -7.66 10.73
CA GLN A 82 28.65 -8.28 10.06
C GLN A 82 27.31 -7.54 10.29
N GLU A 83 27.37 -6.21 10.31
CA GLU A 83 26.18 -5.37 10.45
C GLU A 83 25.14 -5.68 9.38
N GLN A 84 23.90 -5.89 9.82
CA GLN A 84 22.75 -6.15 8.94
C GLN A 84 21.73 -5.03 9.02
N PHE A 85 20.87 -4.96 8.02
CA PHE A 85 19.88 -3.91 7.87
C PHE A 85 18.48 -4.45 7.67
N ILE A 86 17.52 -3.79 8.30
CA ILE A 86 16.10 -3.92 7.97
C ILE A 86 15.76 -2.83 6.95
N PHE A 87 15.25 -3.25 5.79
CA PHE A 87 14.77 -2.35 4.74
C PHE A 87 13.27 -2.14 4.88
N ILE A 88 12.86 -0.88 5.01
CA ILE A 88 11.46 -0.45 4.93
C ILE A 88 11.32 0.35 3.65
N LEU A 89 10.59 -0.21 2.68
CA LEU A 89 10.43 0.33 1.34
C LEU A 89 8.95 0.71 1.17
N ASP A 90 8.66 2.01 1.28
CA ASP A 90 7.29 2.49 1.25
C ASP A 90 6.91 3.01 -0.14
N GLU A 91 5.69 2.66 -0.58
CA GLU A 91 5.17 3.03 -1.89
C GLU A 91 6.08 2.62 -3.07
N TRP A 92 6.59 1.36 -3.02
CA TRP A 92 7.57 0.85 -3.98
C TRP A 92 7.15 0.99 -5.44
N ASP A 93 5.86 0.95 -5.70
CA ASP A 93 5.23 0.98 -7.02
C ASP A 93 4.91 2.39 -7.53
N TYR A 94 5.05 3.42 -6.70
CA TYR A 94 4.70 4.81 -7.05
C TYR A 94 5.39 5.28 -8.34
N ILE A 95 6.64 4.88 -8.56
CA ILE A 95 7.41 5.26 -9.74
C ILE A 95 6.81 4.74 -11.06
N TYR A 96 6.10 3.58 -11.03
CA TYR A 96 5.50 3.01 -12.24
C TYR A 96 4.36 3.87 -12.81
N HIS A 97 3.78 4.74 -12.00
CA HIS A 97 2.71 5.66 -12.40
C HIS A 97 3.24 6.99 -12.97
N GLN A 98 4.56 7.18 -12.97
CA GLN A 98 5.13 8.42 -13.49
C GLN A 98 5.10 8.45 -15.02
N PRO A 99 4.66 9.55 -15.65
CA PRO A 99 4.46 9.62 -17.10
C PRO A 99 5.76 9.49 -17.92
N TYR A 100 6.91 9.68 -17.29
CA TYR A 100 8.22 9.55 -17.93
C TYR A 100 8.78 8.12 -17.90
N MET A 101 8.12 7.17 -17.23
CA MET A 101 8.60 5.79 -17.11
C MET A 101 8.34 4.98 -18.38
N THR A 102 9.41 4.52 -19.00
CA THR A 102 9.36 3.54 -20.10
C THR A 102 9.41 2.11 -19.56
N ASP A 103 9.10 1.11 -20.41
CA ASP A 103 9.22 -0.31 -20.01
C ASP A 103 10.66 -0.73 -19.72
N ALA A 104 11.63 -0.08 -20.38
CA ALA A 104 13.06 -0.26 -20.06
C ALA A 104 13.39 0.27 -18.66
N ASP A 105 12.84 1.42 -18.27
CA ASP A 105 13.04 2.02 -16.96
C ASP A 105 12.38 1.17 -15.85
N LYS A 106 11.18 0.64 -16.11
CA LYS A 106 10.49 -0.29 -15.19
C LYS A 106 11.34 -1.55 -14.94
N THR A 107 11.91 -2.10 -15.99
CA THR A 107 12.85 -3.24 -15.90
C THR A 107 14.12 -2.87 -15.11
N ALA A 108 14.70 -1.69 -15.37
CA ALA A 108 15.88 -1.22 -14.66
C ALA A 108 15.61 -0.97 -13.17
N TYR A 109 14.42 -0.45 -12.83
CA TYR A 109 14.00 -0.26 -11.44
C TYR A 109 13.82 -1.60 -10.70
N THR A 110 13.17 -2.58 -11.32
CA THR A 110 13.03 -3.93 -10.75
C THR A 110 14.40 -4.58 -10.49
N LYS A 111 15.35 -4.42 -11.43
CA LYS A 111 16.74 -4.86 -11.24
C LYS A 111 17.46 -4.11 -10.12
N PHE A 112 17.21 -2.81 -9.95
CA PHE A 112 17.76 -2.06 -8.83
C PHE A 112 17.30 -2.66 -7.49
N LEU A 113 16.01 -2.92 -7.30
CA LEU A 113 15.47 -3.55 -6.09
C LEU A 113 16.04 -4.96 -5.87
N SER A 114 16.17 -5.75 -6.94
CA SER A 114 16.78 -7.08 -6.87
C SER A 114 18.26 -7.00 -6.44
N ASN A 115 19.04 -6.12 -7.03
CA ASN A 115 20.46 -5.94 -6.68
C ASN A 115 20.64 -5.44 -5.24
N LEU A 116 19.70 -4.65 -4.75
CA LEU A 116 19.74 -4.12 -3.39
C LEU A 116 19.44 -5.19 -2.34
N LEU A 117 18.54 -6.15 -2.64
CA LEU A 117 17.93 -6.98 -1.61
C LEU A 117 18.19 -8.48 -1.78
N LYS A 118 18.24 -8.97 -3.04
CA LYS A 118 18.21 -10.41 -3.29
C LYS A 118 19.55 -11.06 -2.98
N ASP A 119 19.49 -12.13 -2.17
CA ASP A 119 20.66 -12.96 -1.79
C ASP A 119 21.81 -12.13 -1.19
N LYS A 120 21.49 -11.10 -0.40
CA LYS A 120 22.46 -10.21 0.23
C LYS A 120 22.65 -10.52 1.72
N ALA A 121 23.87 -10.76 2.14
CA ALA A 121 24.19 -11.08 3.53
C ALA A 121 23.89 -9.92 4.51
N TYR A 122 23.95 -8.68 4.05
CA TYR A 122 23.61 -7.50 4.84
C TYR A 122 22.10 -7.27 5.04
N VAL A 123 21.23 -8.04 4.38
CA VAL A 123 19.78 -7.92 4.56
C VAL A 123 19.32 -8.84 5.69
N GLU A 124 18.89 -8.27 6.81
CA GLU A 124 18.22 -8.99 7.89
C GLU A 124 16.76 -9.25 7.53
N MET A 125 16.06 -8.22 7.08
CA MET A 125 14.66 -8.27 6.65
C MET A 125 14.39 -7.15 5.63
N ALA A 126 13.44 -7.38 4.73
CA ALA A 126 12.87 -6.33 3.89
C ALA A 126 11.33 -6.34 4.04
N TYR A 127 10.77 -5.17 4.34
CA TYR A 127 9.33 -4.92 4.37
C TYR A 127 9.00 -3.87 3.32
N MET A 128 8.10 -4.22 2.41
CA MET A 128 7.76 -3.39 1.28
C MET A 128 6.26 -3.17 1.21
N THR A 129 5.83 -1.92 1.05
CA THR A 129 4.43 -1.53 0.90
C THR A 129 4.19 -0.93 -0.48
N GLY A 130 2.98 -1.11 -0.99
CA GLY A 130 2.53 -0.58 -2.26
C GLY A 130 1.13 -1.08 -2.59
N ILE A 131 0.57 -0.58 -3.68
CA ILE A 131 -0.75 -0.98 -4.17
C ILE A 131 -0.61 -2.13 -5.18
N LEU A 132 0.42 -2.06 -6.05
CA LEU A 132 0.58 -3.00 -7.14
C LEU A 132 1.21 -4.32 -6.69
N PRO A 133 0.72 -5.46 -7.17
CA PRO A 133 1.32 -6.77 -6.86
C PRO A 133 2.70 -6.92 -7.54
N ILE A 134 3.66 -7.43 -6.76
CA ILE A 134 5.04 -7.64 -7.21
C ILE A 134 5.12 -8.64 -8.37
N ALA A 135 4.28 -9.68 -8.32
CA ALA A 135 4.34 -10.82 -9.26
C ALA A 135 4.30 -10.42 -10.72
N LYS A 136 3.75 -9.26 -11.07
CA LYS A 136 3.65 -8.80 -12.45
C LYS A 136 4.89 -8.08 -12.96
N TYR A 137 5.59 -7.37 -12.10
CA TYR A 137 6.75 -6.56 -12.49
C TYR A 137 8.07 -7.34 -12.43
N SER A 138 8.06 -8.51 -11.80
CA SER A 138 9.18 -9.44 -11.85
C SER A 138 8.93 -10.47 -12.95
N SER A 139 9.60 -10.32 -14.09
CA SER A 139 9.52 -11.24 -15.24
C SER A 139 10.12 -12.63 -14.96
N GLY A 140 10.04 -13.11 -13.72
CA GLY A 140 10.34 -14.46 -13.32
C GLY A 140 11.14 -14.63 -12.03
N SER A 141 12.21 -13.88 -11.76
CA SER A 141 13.06 -14.19 -10.60
C SER A 141 13.60 -13.00 -9.83
N GLU A 142 13.40 -11.78 -10.30
CA GLU A 142 14.05 -10.60 -9.73
C GLU A 142 13.59 -10.33 -8.28
N LEU A 143 12.28 -10.42 -8.01
CA LEU A 143 11.68 -10.12 -6.69
C LEU A 143 10.96 -11.31 -6.06
N ASN A 144 11.28 -12.53 -6.45
CA ASN A 144 10.64 -13.75 -5.95
C ASN A 144 10.97 -14.10 -4.49
N MET A 145 11.83 -13.32 -3.84
CA MET A 145 12.15 -13.47 -2.41
C MET A 145 11.06 -12.90 -1.50
N PHE A 146 10.11 -12.11 -2.01
CA PHE A 146 9.04 -11.56 -1.20
C PHE A 146 7.84 -12.51 -1.08
N PHE A 147 7.27 -12.58 0.13
CA PHE A 147 5.93 -13.09 0.35
C PHE A 147 4.95 -11.92 0.31
N GLU A 148 4.01 -11.98 -0.62
CA GLU A 148 3.01 -10.94 -0.80
C GLU A 148 1.77 -11.23 0.05
N TYR A 149 1.26 -10.19 0.71
CA TYR A 149 0.06 -10.24 1.54
C TYR A 149 -0.91 -9.14 1.10
N SER A 150 -2.16 -9.52 0.88
CA SER A 150 -3.23 -8.58 0.58
C SER A 150 -4.43 -8.84 1.48
N MET A 151 -5.31 -7.87 1.59
CA MET A 151 -6.55 -7.99 2.36
C MET A 151 -7.46 -9.09 1.78
N ALA A 152 -7.56 -9.16 0.46
CA ALA A 152 -8.58 -9.95 -0.22
C ALA A 152 -8.21 -11.43 -0.39
N THR A 153 -6.92 -11.78 -0.49
CA THR A 153 -6.51 -13.13 -0.93
C THR A 153 -5.76 -13.96 0.09
N ARG A 154 -5.17 -13.33 1.13
CA ARG A 154 -4.44 -14.05 2.18
C ARG A 154 -4.96 -13.71 3.57
N ALA A 155 -5.39 -14.75 4.31
CA ALA A 155 -5.91 -14.58 5.67
C ALA A 155 -4.85 -14.04 6.65
N LYS A 156 -3.57 -14.47 6.50
CA LYS A 156 -2.48 -14.00 7.36
C LYS A 156 -2.27 -12.50 7.16
N PHE A 157 -2.31 -11.74 8.25
CA PHE A 157 -2.17 -10.28 8.29
C PHE A 157 -3.31 -9.47 7.65
N SER A 158 -4.36 -10.12 7.14
CA SER A 158 -5.43 -9.41 6.43
C SER A 158 -6.19 -8.41 7.31
N GLU A 159 -6.19 -8.58 8.62
CA GLU A 159 -6.84 -7.68 9.59
C GLU A 159 -6.10 -6.34 9.81
N TYR A 160 -4.86 -6.21 9.34
CA TYR A 160 -4.05 -4.99 9.49
C TYR A 160 -4.22 -3.99 8.34
N PHE A 161 -5.05 -4.30 7.34
CA PHE A 161 -5.29 -3.42 6.19
C PHE A 161 -6.40 -2.38 6.43
N GLY A 162 -7.05 -2.41 7.59
CA GLY A 162 -8.11 -1.47 7.95
C GLY A 162 -8.38 -1.48 9.44
N PHE A 163 -9.39 -0.74 9.89
CA PHE A 163 -9.84 -0.83 11.28
C PHE A 163 -10.85 -1.96 11.45
N THR A 164 -10.66 -2.74 12.49
CA THR A 164 -11.65 -3.71 12.96
C THR A 164 -12.81 -3.02 13.66
N ASP A 165 -13.92 -3.73 13.85
CA ASP A 165 -15.09 -3.22 14.57
C ASP A 165 -14.74 -2.79 16.01
N ASP A 166 -13.90 -3.56 16.71
CA ASP A 166 -13.46 -3.24 18.06
C ASP A 166 -12.61 -1.95 18.10
N GLU A 167 -11.76 -1.74 17.12
CA GLU A 167 -10.95 -0.50 17.02
C GLU A 167 -11.82 0.71 16.71
N VAL A 168 -12.82 0.57 15.84
CA VAL A 168 -13.80 1.64 15.57
C VAL A 168 -14.65 1.93 16.82
N ASN A 169 -15.06 0.92 17.59
CA ASN A 169 -15.73 1.11 18.86
C ASN A 169 -14.89 1.91 19.85
N LEU A 170 -13.60 1.60 19.97
CA LEU A 170 -12.68 2.35 20.84
C LEU A 170 -12.50 3.81 20.40
N LEU A 171 -12.37 4.05 19.09
CA LEU A 171 -12.26 5.40 18.53
C LEU A 171 -13.55 6.19 18.75
N TYR A 172 -14.72 5.56 18.56
CA TYR A 172 -16.01 6.18 18.78
C TYR A 172 -16.25 6.54 20.25
N GLN A 173 -15.91 5.66 21.20
CA GLN A 173 -15.97 5.99 22.63
C GLN A 173 -15.08 7.18 22.99
N ARG A 174 -13.90 7.28 22.39
CA ARG A 174 -13.02 8.41 22.59
C ARG A 174 -13.56 9.71 22.00
N TYR A 175 -14.16 9.63 20.82
CA TYR A 175 -14.87 10.74 20.20
C TYR A 175 -15.99 11.28 21.09
N LEU A 176 -16.84 10.42 21.65
CA LEU A 176 -17.92 10.82 22.58
C LEU A 176 -17.42 11.49 23.88
N GLN A 177 -16.17 11.23 24.28
CA GLN A 177 -15.55 11.88 25.44
C GLN A 177 -15.02 13.29 25.12
N ILE A 178 -14.64 13.54 23.87
CA ILE A 178 -13.97 14.77 23.45
C ILE A 178 -14.97 15.75 22.82
N GLU A 179 -15.87 15.24 21.98
CA GLU A 179 -16.83 16.08 21.24
C GLU A 179 -18.03 16.44 22.14
N LYS A 180 -18.29 17.75 22.25
CA LYS A 180 -19.37 18.24 23.10
C LYS A 180 -20.77 18.04 22.50
N ASN A 181 -20.86 18.08 21.18
CA ASN A 181 -22.09 17.95 20.43
C ASN A 181 -21.90 16.90 19.34
N PRO A 182 -21.82 15.60 19.67
CA PRO A 182 -21.56 14.54 18.71
C PRO A 182 -22.70 14.41 17.70
N SER A 183 -22.39 14.55 16.41
CA SER A 183 -23.32 14.37 15.29
C SER A 183 -23.10 13.05 14.54
N VAL A 184 -21.92 12.46 14.65
CA VAL A 184 -21.61 11.15 14.07
C VAL A 184 -22.13 10.05 14.99
N THR A 185 -22.89 9.11 14.42
CA THR A 185 -23.38 7.92 15.15
C THR A 185 -22.53 6.70 14.83
N ARG A 186 -22.56 5.68 15.70
CA ARG A 186 -21.82 4.43 15.46
C ARG A 186 -22.36 3.68 14.24
N GLU A 187 -23.68 3.65 14.08
CA GLU A 187 -24.39 3.08 12.93
C GLU A 187 -24.07 3.86 11.65
N GLY A 188 -23.88 5.18 11.75
CA GLY A 188 -23.43 6.01 10.65
C GLY A 188 -22.04 5.61 10.16
N LEU A 189 -21.09 5.37 11.07
CA LEU A 189 -19.74 4.89 10.71
C LEU A 189 -19.81 3.52 10.03
N GLU A 190 -20.66 2.61 10.49
CA GLU A 190 -20.84 1.30 9.87
C GLU A 190 -21.41 1.43 8.46
N LEU A 191 -22.49 2.17 8.28
CA LEU A 191 -23.12 2.38 6.98
C LEU A 191 -22.16 3.01 5.95
N TRP A 192 -21.38 3.98 6.40
CA TRP A 192 -20.55 4.79 5.50
C TRP A 192 -19.19 4.17 5.18
N TYR A 193 -18.58 3.40 6.10
CA TYR A 193 -17.15 3.06 5.99
C TYR A 193 -16.80 1.59 6.23
N ASP A 194 -17.77 0.76 6.66
CA ASP A 194 -17.60 -0.71 6.76
C ASP A 194 -17.72 -1.37 5.37
N GLY A 195 -17.63 -2.68 5.32
CA GLY A 195 -18.02 -3.52 4.18
C GLY A 195 -16.88 -4.19 3.45
N TYR A 196 -15.64 -3.91 3.80
CA TYR A 196 -14.53 -4.70 3.28
C TYR A 196 -14.43 -6.03 4.02
N GLN A 197 -14.41 -7.13 3.27
CA GLN A 197 -14.19 -8.47 3.83
C GLN A 197 -12.77 -8.93 3.58
N THR A 198 -12.09 -9.32 4.66
CA THR A 198 -10.77 -9.93 4.55
C THR A 198 -10.87 -11.38 4.11
N ALA A 199 -9.78 -11.92 3.53
CA ALA A 199 -9.67 -13.36 3.25
C ALA A 199 -9.84 -14.24 4.52
N GLY A 200 -9.61 -13.68 5.71
CA GLY A 200 -9.87 -14.30 7.01
C GLY A 200 -11.33 -14.22 7.48
N GLY A 201 -12.21 -13.58 6.71
CA GLY A 201 -13.63 -13.44 7.03
C GLY A 201 -13.98 -12.33 8.00
N LYS A 202 -13.03 -11.48 8.39
CA LYS A 202 -13.27 -10.29 9.21
C LYS A 202 -13.75 -9.13 8.33
N LYS A 203 -14.60 -8.28 8.89
CA LYS A 203 -14.97 -7.01 8.29
C LYS A 203 -13.99 -5.91 8.72
N LEU A 204 -13.70 -5.00 7.81
CA LEU A 204 -12.84 -3.85 8.04
C LEU A 204 -13.49 -2.57 7.57
N TYR A 205 -13.17 -1.50 8.28
CA TYR A 205 -13.53 -0.12 7.96
C TYR A 205 -12.38 0.60 7.28
N ASN A 206 -12.68 1.56 6.41
CA ASN A 206 -11.66 2.46 5.86
C ASN A 206 -11.13 3.39 6.96
N PRO A 207 -9.83 3.31 7.34
CA PRO A 207 -9.30 4.09 8.46
C PRO A 207 -9.33 5.59 8.22
N ARG A 208 -9.02 6.04 6.98
CA ARG A 208 -9.01 7.46 6.63
C ARG A 208 -10.39 8.08 6.81
N SER A 209 -11.43 7.40 6.31
CA SER A 209 -12.79 7.90 6.36
C SER A 209 -13.36 7.91 7.78
N VAL A 210 -13.08 6.85 8.56
CA VAL A 210 -13.47 6.83 9.99
C VAL A 210 -12.82 7.98 10.76
N VAL A 211 -11.50 8.17 10.61
CA VAL A 211 -10.78 9.25 11.31
C VAL A 211 -11.26 10.62 10.83
N GLY A 212 -11.46 10.81 9.54
CA GLY A 212 -11.99 12.06 8.97
C GLY A 212 -13.36 12.39 9.56
N ALA A 213 -14.30 11.45 9.54
CA ALA A 213 -15.65 11.67 10.06
C ALA A 213 -15.67 12.02 11.55
N LEU A 214 -14.88 11.33 12.37
CA LEU A 214 -14.79 11.59 13.80
C LEU A 214 -14.09 12.94 14.10
N SER A 215 -13.08 13.32 13.30
CA SER A 215 -12.35 14.58 13.46
C SER A 215 -13.19 15.79 13.06
N ASP A 216 -13.96 15.66 11.99
CA ASP A 216 -14.79 16.75 11.46
C ASP A 216 -16.20 16.77 12.08
N ASN A 217 -16.51 15.78 12.94
CA ASN A 217 -17.83 15.59 13.51
C ASN A 217 -18.93 15.50 12.44
N GLN A 218 -18.64 14.88 11.28
CA GLN A 218 -19.55 14.78 10.15
C GLN A 218 -19.29 13.52 9.33
N LEU A 219 -20.35 12.82 8.89
CA LEU A 219 -20.23 11.75 7.88
C LEU A 219 -20.12 12.35 6.48
N GLY A 220 -19.26 11.78 5.63
CA GLY A 220 -19.04 12.28 4.27
C GLY A 220 -17.98 11.49 3.51
N ASN A 221 -17.65 11.96 2.32
CA ASN A 221 -16.67 11.36 1.43
C ASN A 221 -15.26 11.86 1.76
N TYR A 222 -14.48 11.08 2.48
CA TYR A 222 -13.12 11.42 2.90
C TYR A 222 -12.04 10.73 2.07
N TRP A 223 -12.20 9.44 1.80
CA TRP A 223 -11.26 8.68 0.99
C TRP A 223 -11.42 8.97 -0.50
N THR A 224 -12.66 8.99 -0.97
CA THR A 224 -12.98 9.26 -2.38
C THR A 224 -12.69 10.70 -2.82
N SER A 225 -12.47 11.61 -1.87
CA SER A 225 -12.02 12.99 -2.15
C SER A 225 -10.50 13.12 -2.21
N SER A 226 -9.73 12.04 -2.06
CA SER A 226 -8.27 12.06 -2.08
C SER A 226 -7.73 11.42 -3.37
N GLY A 227 -7.11 12.22 -4.22
CA GLY A 227 -6.36 12.01 -5.45
C GLY A 227 -6.29 10.67 -6.23
N PRO A 228 -6.06 9.48 -5.65
CA PRO A 228 -5.97 8.22 -6.42
C PRO A 228 -7.28 7.80 -7.09
N TYR A 229 -8.38 8.41 -6.68
CA TYR A 229 -9.73 8.12 -7.17
C TYR A 229 -9.91 8.44 -8.67
N ASP A 230 -9.35 9.56 -9.13
CA ASP A 230 -9.53 10.03 -10.51
C ASP A 230 -8.89 9.10 -11.55
N GLU A 231 -7.78 8.44 -11.20
CA GLU A 231 -7.09 7.52 -12.13
C GLU A 231 -7.95 6.29 -12.46
N ILE A 232 -8.67 5.74 -11.49
CA ILE A 232 -9.47 4.53 -11.72
C ILE A 232 -10.77 4.84 -12.42
N PHE A 233 -11.39 5.97 -12.11
CA PHE A 233 -12.56 6.42 -12.88
C PHE A 233 -12.19 6.72 -14.34
N TYR A 234 -10.95 7.15 -14.60
CA TYR A 234 -10.44 7.23 -15.97
C TYR A 234 -10.42 5.85 -16.67
N TYR A 235 -9.92 4.80 -15.98
CA TYR A 235 -9.89 3.44 -16.53
C TYR A 235 -11.29 2.83 -16.66
N ILE A 236 -12.20 3.08 -15.72
CA ILE A 236 -13.59 2.66 -15.79
C ILE A 236 -14.28 3.40 -16.93
N GLY A 237 -14.09 4.71 -17.04
CA GLY A 237 -14.67 5.55 -18.10
C GLY A 237 -14.25 5.12 -19.50
N ALA A 238 -13.02 4.64 -19.66
CA ALA A 238 -12.53 4.12 -20.95
C ALA A 238 -13.15 2.77 -21.35
N ASN A 239 -13.73 2.00 -20.40
CA ASN A 239 -14.26 0.66 -20.60
C ASN A 239 -15.66 0.45 -19.97
N VAL A 240 -16.41 1.52 -19.76
CA VAL A 240 -17.72 1.50 -19.07
C VAL A 240 -18.66 0.46 -19.65
N ASP A 241 -18.71 0.31 -20.97
CA ASP A 241 -19.63 -0.63 -21.64
C ASP A 241 -19.40 -2.09 -21.24
N ALA A 242 -18.16 -2.46 -20.86
CA ALA A 242 -17.83 -3.83 -20.47
C ALA A 242 -18.30 -4.19 -19.03
N VAL A 243 -18.53 -3.19 -18.17
CA VAL A 243 -18.81 -3.39 -16.73
C VAL A 243 -20.09 -2.69 -16.26
N LYS A 244 -20.72 -1.86 -17.07
CA LYS A 244 -21.85 -1.00 -16.71
C LYS A 244 -23.02 -1.77 -16.10
N ASP A 245 -23.44 -2.86 -16.72
CA ASP A 245 -24.58 -3.65 -16.24
C ASP A 245 -24.31 -4.28 -14.87
N ASP A 246 -23.08 -4.73 -14.63
CA ASP A 246 -22.66 -5.30 -13.36
C ASP A 246 -22.53 -4.24 -12.26
N ILE A 247 -22.03 -3.06 -12.62
CA ILE A 247 -21.97 -1.93 -11.68
C ILE A 247 -23.42 -1.52 -11.30
N ALA A 248 -24.35 -1.48 -12.26
CA ALA A 248 -25.76 -1.19 -11.98
C ALA A 248 -26.39 -2.23 -11.02
N LEU A 249 -26.05 -3.52 -11.18
CA LEU A 249 -26.47 -4.55 -10.21
C LEU A 249 -25.89 -4.29 -8.83
N MET A 250 -24.59 -3.96 -8.74
CA MET A 250 -23.96 -3.68 -7.45
C MET A 250 -24.50 -2.41 -6.77
N VAL A 251 -24.87 -1.38 -7.53
CA VAL A 251 -25.58 -0.19 -7.01
C VAL A 251 -26.97 -0.56 -6.49
N ALA A 252 -27.61 -1.58 -7.05
CA ALA A 252 -28.84 -2.16 -6.55
C ALA A 252 -28.63 -3.17 -5.39
N ASP A 253 -27.43 -3.20 -4.78
CA ASP A 253 -27.05 -4.11 -3.69
C ASP A 253 -27.07 -5.60 -4.08
N ILE A 254 -26.83 -5.91 -5.37
CA ILE A 254 -26.76 -7.28 -5.89
C ILE A 254 -25.30 -7.62 -6.19
N PRO A 255 -24.65 -8.52 -5.42
CA PRO A 255 -23.29 -8.94 -5.68
C PRO A 255 -23.14 -9.65 -7.02
N VAL A 256 -22.03 -9.40 -7.71
CA VAL A 256 -21.74 -9.93 -9.04
C VAL A 256 -20.63 -10.99 -8.96
N PRO A 257 -20.75 -12.14 -9.61
CA PRO A 257 -19.68 -13.13 -9.66
C PRO A 257 -18.49 -12.60 -10.47
N ALA A 258 -17.28 -12.72 -9.92
CA ALA A 258 -16.04 -12.29 -10.56
C ALA A 258 -14.87 -13.21 -10.20
N LYS A 259 -13.94 -13.34 -11.16
CA LYS A 259 -12.64 -14.00 -10.94
C LYS A 259 -11.59 -12.93 -10.76
N ILE A 260 -11.08 -12.80 -9.56
CA ILE A 260 -10.05 -11.81 -9.25
C ILE A 260 -8.67 -12.42 -9.50
N GLN A 261 -7.92 -11.73 -10.35
CA GLN A 261 -6.53 -12.02 -10.67
C GLN A 261 -5.70 -10.81 -10.24
N GLU A 262 -5.10 -10.85 -9.06
CA GLU A 262 -4.35 -9.71 -8.49
C GLU A 262 -3.32 -9.14 -9.48
N TYR A 263 -2.62 -10.01 -10.24
CA TYR A 263 -1.66 -9.59 -11.24
C TYR A 263 -2.29 -8.90 -12.48
N ALA A 264 -3.58 -9.04 -12.72
CA ALA A 264 -4.26 -8.36 -13.83
C ALA A 264 -4.52 -6.87 -13.55
N ALA A 265 -4.55 -6.49 -12.28
CA ALA A 265 -4.83 -5.12 -11.84
C ALA A 265 -3.83 -4.05 -12.33
N THR A 266 -2.77 -4.43 -13.00
CA THR A 266 -1.60 -3.59 -13.24
C THR A 266 -1.35 -3.25 -14.70
N SER A 267 -2.21 -3.69 -15.66
CA SER A 267 -2.05 -3.27 -17.04
C SER A 267 -2.63 -1.88 -17.26
N MET A 268 -1.84 -0.98 -17.85
CA MET A 268 -2.34 0.31 -18.31
C MET A 268 -3.42 0.17 -19.39
N GLU A 269 -3.64 -1.05 -19.91
CA GLU A 269 -4.69 -1.43 -20.83
C GLU A 269 -5.52 -2.57 -20.23
N LEU A 270 -6.48 -2.21 -19.36
CA LEU A 270 -7.49 -3.15 -18.86
C LEU A 270 -8.47 -3.44 -20.00
N LYS A 271 -8.41 -4.67 -20.57
CA LYS A 271 -9.18 -5.04 -21.76
C LYS A 271 -10.39 -5.92 -21.45
N THR A 272 -10.33 -6.66 -20.37
CA THR A 272 -11.37 -7.60 -19.98
C THR A 272 -12.08 -7.16 -18.71
N LYS A 273 -13.33 -7.59 -18.57
CA LYS A 273 -14.14 -7.37 -17.36
C LYS A 273 -13.42 -7.86 -16.08
N ASP A 274 -12.81 -9.04 -16.12
CA ASP A 274 -12.10 -9.60 -14.97
C ASP A 274 -10.86 -8.78 -14.60
N GLU A 275 -10.16 -8.20 -15.57
CA GLU A 275 -9.03 -7.29 -15.31
C GLU A 275 -9.48 -5.99 -14.65
N ILE A 276 -10.58 -5.40 -15.15
CA ILE A 276 -11.14 -4.17 -14.59
C ILE A 276 -11.59 -4.40 -13.15
N PHE A 277 -12.35 -5.47 -12.89
CA PHE A 277 -12.80 -5.79 -11.52
C PHE A 277 -11.65 -6.17 -10.60
N SER A 278 -10.61 -6.84 -11.12
CA SER A 278 -9.40 -7.12 -10.35
C SER A 278 -8.70 -5.84 -9.92
N ALA A 279 -8.56 -4.87 -10.83
CA ALA A 279 -8.03 -3.56 -10.50
C ALA A 279 -8.89 -2.86 -9.44
N MET A 280 -10.20 -2.82 -9.61
CA MET A 280 -11.12 -2.20 -8.66
C MET A 280 -11.04 -2.81 -7.26
N VAL A 281 -10.84 -4.12 -7.14
CA VAL A 281 -10.64 -4.80 -5.85
C VAL A 281 -9.30 -4.47 -5.24
N VAL A 282 -8.20 -4.51 -6.02
CA VAL A 282 -6.84 -4.20 -5.53
C VAL A 282 -6.75 -2.76 -5.03
N TYR A 283 -7.37 -1.83 -5.74
CA TYR A 283 -7.43 -0.41 -5.32
C TYR A 283 -8.47 -0.11 -4.24
N GLY A 284 -9.25 -1.11 -3.80
CA GLY A 284 -10.22 -0.96 -2.72
C GLY A 284 -11.55 -0.31 -3.11
N PHE A 285 -11.90 -0.21 -4.40
CA PHE A 285 -13.21 0.30 -4.84
C PHE A 285 -14.31 -0.75 -4.72
N LEU A 286 -13.96 -2.01 -4.82
CA LEU A 286 -14.86 -3.12 -4.64
C LEU A 286 -14.37 -4.04 -3.53
N ASN A 287 -15.32 -4.61 -2.81
CA ASN A 287 -15.09 -5.73 -1.92
C ASN A 287 -15.14 -7.03 -2.72
N TYR A 288 -14.27 -7.98 -2.37
CA TYR A 288 -14.29 -9.34 -2.93
C TYR A 288 -14.47 -10.36 -1.82
N SER A 289 -15.47 -11.21 -1.96
CA SER A 289 -15.72 -12.28 -1.00
C SER A 289 -16.31 -13.51 -1.70
N LYS A 290 -15.70 -14.68 -1.48
CA LYS A 290 -16.23 -15.99 -1.92
C LYS A 290 -16.61 -16.07 -3.41
N GLY A 291 -15.85 -15.40 -4.28
CA GLY A 291 -16.11 -15.40 -5.74
C GLY A 291 -17.07 -14.30 -6.20
N TYR A 292 -17.48 -13.40 -5.34
CA TYR A 292 -18.37 -12.27 -5.65
C TYR A 292 -17.70 -10.94 -5.33
N ILE A 293 -18.04 -9.94 -6.11
CA ILE A 293 -17.70 -8.54 -5.87
C ILE A 293 -18.96 -7.75 -5.50
N SER A 294 -18.76 -6.71 -4.70
CA SER A 294 -19.82 -5.78 -4.29
C SER A 294 -19.22 -4.41 -3.99
N ILE A 295 -20.05 -3.37 -4.01
CA ILE A 295 -19.67 -2.05 -3.50
C ILE A 295 -19.69 -2.15 -1.97
N PRO A 296 -18.57 -1.82 -1.27
CA PRO A 296 -18.45 -2.14 0.15
C PRO A 296 -19.32 -1.26 1.05
N ASN A 297 -19.52 0.02 0.73
CA ASN A 297 -20.11 0.98 1.66
C ASN A 297 -20.75 2.17 0.94
N LYS A 298 -21.43 3.01 1.75
CA LYS A 298 -22.15 4.18 1.23
C LYS A 298 -21.23 5.23 0.58
N GLU A 299 -20.03 5.44 1.10
CA GLU A 299 -19.08 6.40 0.53
C GLU A 299 -18.78 6.09 -0.94
N LEU A 300 -18.54 4.80 -1.26
CA LEU A 300 -18.32 4.34 -2.62
C LEU A 300 -19.62 4.21 -3.42
N MET A 301 -20.70 3.78 -2.78
CA MET A 301 -22.02 3.68 -3.44
C MET A 301 -22.45 5.03 -4.04
N ASP A 302 -22.30 6.12 -3.28
CA ASP A 302 -22.64 7.46 -3.75
C ASP A 302 -21.83 7.83 -5.00
N LYS A 303 -20.56 7.44 -5.03
CA LYS A 303 -19.68 7.69 -6.18
C LYS A 303 -20.00 6.84 -7.41
N PHE A 304 -20.31 5.57 -7.23
CA PHE A 304 -20.73 4.73 -8.35
C PHE A 304 -22.07 5.19 -8.95
N ALA A 305 -23.00 5.66 -8.12
CA ALA A 305 -24.27 6.21 -8.56
C ALA A 305 -24.13 7.52 -9.38
N GLU A 306 -23.04 8.28 -9.20
CA GLU A 306 -22.75 9.48 -10.00
C GLU A 306 -22.28 9.16 -11.43
N VAL A 307 -21.79 7.92 -11.68
CA VAL A 307 -21.15 7.51 -12.96
C VAL A 307 -22.08 6.74 -13.87
N ILE A 308 -23.15 6.18 -13.33
CA ILE A 308 -24.20 5.44 -14.09
C ILE A 308 -25.31 6.39 -14.55
#